data_a0a87cd62de1d45ef41ca5f920b9f608
#
_entry.id   a0a87cd62de1d45ef41ca5f920b9f608
#
_cell.length_a   1.000
_cell.length_b   1.000
_cell.length_c   1.000
_cell.angle_alpha   90.00
_cell.angle_beta   90.00
_cell.angle_gamma   90.00
#
_symmetry.space_group_name_H-M   'P 1'
#
loop_
_entity.id
_entity.type
_entity.pdbx_description
1 polymer ?
#
loop_
_entity_poly.entity_id
_entity_poly.type
_entity_poly.pdbx_seq_one_letter_code
_entity_poly.pdbx_strand_id
1 'polypeptide(L)'
;MRFSSISVLLLSGLSIASPVVSKRADAVSLLTDLYATVQIYTGAINATLAPLSPSSGLLEKTAATAEVGAQLNLITAAITSTTNEISALPHVNASDTKRSIDIVTDNDFVTAPPKEKRQLIAVGALLGLIIVEIFATITAAVAILGLAGLLIFINPVTGAISALILAVQLVLDVVLVGVIALLNSLLTALALGVSGL
;
A
#
# COMPACT_ATOMS: atom_id res chain seq x y z
N MET A 1 -1.35 -41.47 60.89
CA MET A 1 -0.46 -40.96 59.84
C MET A 1 -0.97 -41.55 58.54
N ARG A 2 -1.67 -40.72 57.74
CA ARG A 2 -2.26 -41.16 56.48
C ARG A 2 -1.54 -40.39 55.32
N PHE A 3 -0.77 -41.13 54.57
CA PHE A 3 -0.12 -40.62 53.36
C PHE A 3 -1.12 -40.63 52.20
N SER A 4 -1.54 -39.45 51.78
CA SER A 4 -2.32 -39.28 50.55
C SER A 4 -1.40 -39.37 49.36
N SER A 5 -1.58 -40.40 48.54
CA SER A 5 -0.95 -40.58 47.26
C SER A 5 -1.51 -39.57 46.29
N ILE A 6 -0.70 -38.60 45.87
CA ILE A 6 -1.01 -37.68 44.78
C ILE A 6 -0.69 -38.39 43.47
N SER A 7 -1.72 -38.86 42.81
CA SER A 7 -1.61 -39.38 41.43
C SER A 7 -1.34 -38.23 40.48
N VAL A 8 -0.10 -38.11 40.02
CA VAL A 8 0.28 -37.22 38.95
C VAL A 8 -0.24 -37.82 37.63
N LEU A 9 -1.36 -37.33 37.18
CA LEU A 9 -1.87 -37.57 35.83
C LEU A 9 -0.95 -36.84 34.84
N LEU A 10 -0.04 -37.59 34.21
CA LEU A 10 0.66 -37.18 33.03
C LEU A 10 -0.35 -37.05 31.90
N LEU A 11 -0.87 -35.82 31.72
CA LEU A 11 -1.53 -35.41 30.48
C LEU A 11 -0.46 -35.34 29.42
N SER A 12 -0.27 -36.43 28.68
CA SER A 12 0.40 -36.43 27.40
C SER A 12 -0.41 -35.53 26.49
N GLY A 13 0.00 -34.25 26.45
CA GLY A 13 -0.53 -33.28 25.49
C GLY A 13 -0.26 -33.79 24.09
N LEU A 14 -1.30 -34.32 23.47
CA LEU A 14 -1.39 -34.35 22.03
C LEU A 14 -1.21 -32.91 21.55
N SER A 15 0.02 -32.55 21.21
CA SER A 15 0.30 -31.40 20.35
C SER A 15 -0.40 -31.69 19.04
N ILE A 16 -1.68 -31.32 18.98
CA ILE A 16 -2.31 -31.04 17.73
C ILE A 16 -1.50 -29.83 17.21
N ALA A 17 -0.48 -30.13 16.44
CA ALA A 17 0.10 -29.15 15.54
C ALA A 17 -1.03 -28.76 14.61
N SER A 18 -1.89 -27.83 15.08
CA SER A 18 -2.70 -27.05 14.17
C SER A 18 -1.70 -26.51 13.17
N PRO A 19 -1.87 -26.80 11.86
CA PRO A 19 -1.12 -26.05 10.88
C PRO A 19 -1.44 -24.61 11.21
N VAL A 20 -0.48 -23.92 11.78
CA VAL A 20 -0.47 -22.47 11.76
C VAL A 20 -0.42 -22.18 10.26
N VAL A 21 -1.59 -22.13 9.66
CA VAL A 21 -1.81 -21.33 8.47
C VAL A 21 -1.51 -19.94 9.01
N SER A 22 -0.23 -19.62 9.10
CA SER A 22 0.23 -18.26 9.13
C SER A 22 -0.51 -17.67 7.94
N LYS A 23 -1.56 -16.88 8.22
CA LYS A 23 -2.15 -16.02 7.20
C LYS A 23 -0.94 -15.27 6.68
N ARG A 24 -0.35 -15.75 5.58
CA ARG A 24 0.61 -14.97 4.83
C ARG A 24 -0.13 -13.69 4.61
N ALA A 25 0.34 -12.63 5.26
CA ALA A 25 -0.17 -11.31 4.95
C ALA A 25 -0.02 -11.24 3.43
N ASP A 26 -1.13 -11.38 2.74
CA ASP A 26 -1.16 -11.38 1.29
C ASP A 26 -0.87 -9.93 0.90
N ALA A 27 -0.09 -9.71 -0.14
CA ALA A 27 0.19 -8.37 -0.64
C ALA A 27 -1.10 -7.55 -0.85
N VAL A 28 -2.19 -8.22 -1.24
CA VAL A 28 -3.52 -7.61 -1.35
C VAL A 28 -4.03 -7.11 0.00
N SER A 29 -3.86 -7.87 1.08
CA SER A 29 -4.28 -7.46 2.44
C SER A 29 -3.47 -6.26 2.91
N LEU A 30 -2.14 -6.31 2.77
CA LEU A 30 -1.25 -5.21 3.15
C LEU A 30 -1.57 -3.91 2.39
N LEU A 31 -1.84 -4.01 1.08
CA LEU A 31 -2.22 -2.85 0.28
C LEU A 31 -3.64 -2.35 0.60
N THR A 32 -4.56 -3.23 1.00
CA THR A 32 -5.89 -2.84 1.46
C THR A 32 -5.81 -2.04 2.76
N ASP A 33 -5.02 -2.50 3.71
CA ASP A 33 -4.79 -1.82 4.99
C ASP A 33 -4.07 -0.48 4.78
N LEU A 34 -3.09 -0.45 3.86
CA LEU A 34 -2.42 0.79 3.46
C LEU A 34 -3.42 1.77 2.85
N TYR A 35 -4.28 1.32 1.93
CA TYR A 35 -5.28 2.18 1.30
C TYR A 35 -6.22 2.81 2.34
N ALA A 36 -6.73 2.02 3.28
CA ALA A 36 -7.56 2.52 4.38
C ALA A 36 -6.81 3.56 5.24
N THR A 37 -5.53 3.31 5.52
CA THR A 37 -4.67 4.23 6.27
C THR A 37 -4.44 5.54 5.51
N VAL A 38 -4.17 5.46 4.21
CA VAL A 38 -4.01 6.64 3.34
C VAL A 38 -5.28 7.47 3.32
N GLN A 39 -6.46 6.85 3.22
CA GLN A 39 -7.75 7.57 3.24
C GLN A 39 -7.96 8.36 4.54
N ILE A 40 -7.49 7.87 5.69
CA ILE A 40 -7.56 8.61 6.95
C ILE A 40 -6.73 9.87 6.88
N TYR A 41 -5.49 9.78 6.39
CA TYR A 41 -4.58 10.94 6.34
C TYR A 41 -4.97 11.93 5.24
N THR A 42 -5.40 11.46 4.06
CA THR A 42 -5.90 12.34 3.00
C THR A 42 -7.20 13.04 3.42
N GLY A 43 -8.07 12.36 4.16
CA GLY A 43 -9.23 12.94 4.80
C GLY A 43 -8.87 14.07 5.78
N ALA A 44 -7.85 13.87 6.60
CA ALA A 44 -7.34 14.91 7.51
C ALA A 44 -6.77 16.12 6.75
N ILE A 45 -6.01 15.88 5.67
CA ILE A 45 -5.51 16.94 4.78
C ILE A 45 -6.69 17.72 4.19
N ASN A 46 -7.69 17.05 3.65
CA ASN A 46 -8.86 17.69 3.06
C ASN A 46 -9.63 18.52 4.11
N ALA A 47 -9.75 18.02 5.36
CA ALA A 47 -10.38 18.76 6.45
C ALA A 47 -9.59 20.05 6.81
N THR A 48 -8.25 19.97 6.81
CA THR A 48 -7.37 21.16 7.02
C THR A 48 -7.52 22.18 5.89
N LEU A 49 -7.71 21.71 4.65
CA LEU A 49 -7.84 22.59 3.49
C LEU A 49 -9.25 23.17 3.32
N ALA A 50 -10.30 22.52 3.85
CA ALA A 50 -11.68 22.91 3.66
C ALA A 50 -12.03 24.37 3.99
N PRO A 51 -11.51 24.97 5.09
CA PRO A 51 -11.78 26.38 5.42
C PRO A 51 -10.90 27.36 4.63
N LEU A 52 -9.94 26.88 3.84
CA LEU A 52 -8.94 27.71 3.17
C LEU A 52 -9.29 27.95 1.70
N SER A 53 -8.79 29.05 1.20
CA SER A 53 -8.87 29.41 -0.22
C SER A 53 -7.50 29.93 -0.71
N PRO A 54 -7.28 30.04 -2.02
CA PRO A 54 -6.06 30.63 -2.55
C PRO A 54 -5.83 32.08 -2.07
N SER A 55 -6.89 32.78 -1.64
CA SER A 55 -6.83 34.14 -1.09
C SER A 55 -6.69 34.22 0.42
N SER A 56 -6.65 33.10 1.14
CA SER A 56 -6.46 33.06 2.60
C SER A 56 -5.12 33.67 3.02
N GLY A 57 -5.09 34.21 4.24
CA GLY A 57 -3.93 34.90 4.79
C GLY A 57 -2.67 34.04 4.87
N LEU A 58 -1.50 34.65 4.78
CA LEU A 58 -0.21 33.95 4.79
C LEU A 58 -0.02 33.14 6.08
N LEU A 59 -0.45 33.66 7.23
CA LEU A 59 -0.32 32.97 8.52
C LEU A 59 -1.15 31.68 8.55
N GLU A 60 -2.39 31.73 8.06
CA GLU A 60 -3.28 30.58 7.98
C GLU A 60 -2.69 29.50 7.04
N LYS A 61 -2.20 29.91 5.88
CA LYS A 61 -1.54 29.00 4.93
C LYS A 61 -0.28 28.37 5.52
N THR A 62 0.53 29.12 6.27
CA THR A 62 1.73 28.58 6.89
C THR A 62 1.38 27.52 7.94
N ALA A 63 0.39 27.78 8.80
CA ALA A 63 -0.09 26.81 9.78
C ALA A 63 -0.63 25.54 9.11
N ALA A 64 -1.48 25.70 8.10
CA ALA A 64 -2.03 24.58 7.33
C ALA A 64 -0.93 23.79 6.58
N THR A 65 0.10 24.48 6.05
CA THR A 65 1.23 23.79 5.38
C THR A 65 1.97 22.85 6.35
N ALA A 66 2.17 23.30 7.59
CA ALA A 66 2.81 22.47 8.62
C ALA A 66 1.95 21.24 8.96
N GLU A 67 0.63 21.40 9.08
CA GLU A 67 -0.30 20.32 9.40
C GLU A 67 -0.43 19.33 8.24
N VAL A 68 -0.61 19.83 7.01
CA VAL A 68 -0.60 19.00 5.79
C VAL A 68 0.71 18.25 5.65
N GLY A 69 1.85 18.90 5.91
CA GLY A 69 3.16 18.30 5.89
C GLY A 69 3.30 17.16 6.91
N ALA A 70 2.74 17.32 8.11
CA ALA A 70 2.71 16.25 9.12
C ALA A 70 1.92 15.02 8.62
N GLN A 71 0.77 15.22 7.98
CA GLN A 71 -0.03 14.13 7.41
C GLN A 71 0.71 13.45 6.25
N LEU A 72 1.38 14.20 5.37
CA LEU A 72 2.19 13.64 4.28
C LEU A 72 3.36 12.80 4.82
N ASN A 73 3.98 13.19 5.92
CA ASN A 73 5.01 12.38 6.58
C ASN A 73 4.42 11.06 7.13
N LEU A 74 3.20 11.08 7.68
CA LEU A 74 2.52 9.87 8.14
C LEU A 74 2.17 8.94 6.96
N ILE A 75 1.73 9.48 5.83
CA ILE A 75 1.54 8.71 4.59
C ILE A 75 2.85 8.08 4.16
N THR A 76 3.96 8.83 4.14
CA THR A 76 5.29 8.33 3.80
C THR A 76 5.71 7.18 4.71
N ALA A 77 5.51 7.32 6.02
CA ALA A 77 5.83 6.29 7.01
C ALA A 77 4.98 5.02 6.80
N ALA A 78 3.67 5.17 6.55
CA ALA A 78 2.78 4.05 6.30
C ALA A 78 3.20 3.29 5.02
N ILE A 79 3.48 4.00 3.92
CA ILE A 79 3.97 3.39 2.67
C ILE A 79 5.28 2.66 2.91
N THR A 80 6.22 3.25 3.65
CA THR A 80 7.52 2.64 3.94
C THR A 80 7.38 1.37 4.78
N SER A 81 6.50 1.37 5.80
CA SER A 81 6.21 0.18 6.61
C SER A 81 5.65 -0.94 5.75
N THR A 82 4.62 -0.66 4.95
CA THR A 82 4.02 -1.64 4.05
C THR A 82 5.02 -2.15 3.01
N THR A 83 5.90 -1.28 2.50
CA THR A 83 6.97 -1.68 1.56
C THR A 83 7.90 -2.71 2.19
N ASN A 84 8.30 -2.51 3.44
CA ASN A 84 9.15 -3.44 4.17
C ASN A 84 8.43 -4.78 4.43
N GLU A 85 7.15 -4.73 4.78
CA GLU A 85 6.33 -5.93 5.01
C GLU A 85 6.14 -6.73 3.72
N ILE A 86 5.86 -6.07 2.58
CA ILE A 86 5.77 -6.70 1.27
C ILE A 86 7.12 -7.32 0.87
N SER A 87 8.22 -6.59 1.06
CA SER A 87 9.56 -7.09 0.73
C SER A 87 9.98 -8.31 1.57
N ALA A 88 9.40 -8.48 2.74
CA ALA A 88 9.61 -9.64 3.60
C ALA A 88 8.75 -10.86 3.20
N LEU A 89 7.81 -10.70 2.28
CA LEU A 89 7.02 -11.83 1.76
C LEU A 89 7.91 -12.78 0.96
N PRO A 90 7.67 -14.09 1.02
CA PRO A 90 8.41 -15.03 0.20
C PRO A 90 8.13 -14.77 -1.29
N HIS A 91 9.20 -14.65 -2.06
CA HIS A 91 9.11 -14.47 -3.51
C HIS A 91 8.41 -15.67 -4.15
N VAL A 92 7.48 -15.41 -5.07
CA VAL A 92 6.88 -16.46 -5.90
C VAL A 92 7.91 -16.84 -6.96
N ASN A 93 8.63 -17.93 -6.72
CA ASN A 93 9.58 -18.44 -7.70
C ASN A 93 8.83 -18.94 -8.94
N ALA A 94 9.16 -18.40 -10.10
CA ALA A 94 8.64 -18.82 -11.41
C ALA A 94 8.83 -20.32 -11.70
N SER A 95 9.69 -21.01 -10.95
CA SER A 95 9.92 -22.47 -11.05
C SER A 95 8.74 -23.29 -10.54
N ASP A 96 7.94 -22.81 -9.61
CA ASP A 96 6.80 -23.55 -9.08
C ASP A 96 5.58 -23.46 -10.02
N THR A 97 5.51 -22.39 -10.81
CA THR A 97 4.44 -22.20 -11.81
C THR A 97 4.59 -23.14 -13.00
N LYS A 98 5.81 -23.56 -13.36
CA LYS A 98 6.03 -24.49 -14.47
C LYS A 98 5.61 -25.94 -14.17
N ARG A 99 5.56 -26.34 -12.90
CA ARG A 99 5.12 -27.69 -12.51
C ARG A 99 3.60 -27.89 -12.57
N SER A 100 2.83 -26.80 -12.53
CA SER A 100 1.36 -26.86 -12.57
C SER A 100 0.78 -26.83 -13.98
N ILE A 101 1.60 -26.61 -15.02
CA ILE A 101 1.12 -26.47 -16.40
C ILE A 101 1.13 -27.82 -17.15
N ASP A 102 1.82 -28.86 -16.64
CA ASP A 102 2.03 -30.11 -17.37
C ASP A 102 0.94 -31.16 -17.17
N ILE A 103 -0.15 -30.90 -16.45
CA ILE A 103 -1.26 -31.86 -16.27
C ILE A 103 -2.61 -31.14 -16.44
N VAL A 104 -2.89 -30.61 -17.62
CA VAL A 104 -4.27 -30.39 -18.06
C VAL A 104 -4.32 -30.54 -19.58
N THR A 105 -4.38 -31.80 -19.99
CA THR A 105 -4.93 -32.17 -21.27
C THR A 105 -6.46 -32.26 -21.11
N ASP A 106 -7.14 -31.47 -21.92
CA ASP A 106 -8.50 -31.67 -22.43
C ASP A 106 -9.72 -31.30 -21.56
N ASN A 107 -10.49 -30.37 -22.13
CA ASN A 107 -11.94 -30.22 -21.98
C ASN A 107 -12.51 -29.81 -20.61
N ASP A 108 -12.42 -28.51 -20.28
CA ASP A 108 -13.60 -27.84 -19.70
C ASP A 108 -13.54 -26.33 -19.91
N PHE A 109 -14.39 -25.86 -20.79
CA PHE A 109 -14.59 -24.47 -21.18
C PHE A 109 -15.52 -23.78 -20.18
N VAL A 110 -15.06 -23.53 -18.96
CA VAL A 110 -15.47 -22.43 -18.06
C VAL A 110 -14.38 -22.24 -17.03
N THR A 111 -13.28 -21.59 -17.36
CA THR A 111 -12.20 -21.40 -16.40
C THR A 111 -12.32 -20.01 -15.80
N ALA A 112 -12.78 -19.95 -14.55
CA ALA A 112 -12.49 -18.79 -13.72
C ALA A 112 -10.98 -18.49 -13.81
N PRO A 113 -10.56 -17.23 -14.00
CA PRO A 113 -9.13 -16.90 -14.13
C PRO A 113 -8.39 -17.45 -12.90
N PRO A 114 -7.21 -18.07 -13.10
CA PRO A 114 -6.44 -18.66 -12.02
C PRO A 114 -6.27 -17.65 -10.87
N LYS A 115 -6.29 -18.12 -9.63
CA LYS A 115 -6.27 -17.27 -8.42
C LYS A 115 -5.15 -16.22 -8.46
N GLU A 116 -4.01 -16.59 -9.02
CA GLU A 116 -2.85 -15.71 -9.22
C GLU A 116 -3.18 -14.50 -10.09
N LYS A 117 -3.84 -14.69 -11.25
CA LYS A 117 -4.22 -13.56 -12.11
C LYS A 117 -5.18 -12.59 -11.42
N ARG A 118 -6.09 -13.10 -10.59
CA ARG A 118 -7.01 -12.24 -9.81
C ARG A 118 -6.27 -11.44 -8.77
N GLN A 119 -5.28 -12.02 -8.09
CA GLN A 119 -4.46 -11.30 -7.11
C GLN A 119 -3.62 -10.20 -7.77
N LEU A 120 -3.02 -10.48 -8.93
CA LEU A 120 -2.25 -9.49 -9.67
C LEU A 120 -3.09 -8.28 -10.11
N ILE A 121 -4.30 -8.53 -10.60
CA ILE A 121 -5.25 -7.48 -10.96
C ILE A 121 -5.65 -6.66 -9.73
N ALA A 122 -5.93 -7.33 -8.59
CA ALA A 122 -6.30 -6.66 -7.35
C ALA A 122 -5.16 -5.80 -6.81
N VAL A 123 -3.92 -6.28 -6.84
CA VAL A 123 -2.73 -5.51 -6.44
C VAL A 123 -2.55 -4.28 -7.31
N GLY A 124 -2.63 -4.43 -8.64
CA GLY A 124 -2.51 -3.30 -9.57
C GLY A 124 -3.60 -2.25 -9.35
N ALA A 125 -4.85 -2.69 -9.13
CA ALA A 125 -5.97 -1.80 -8.85
C ALA A 125 -5.78 -1.04 -7.52
N LEU A 126 -5.38 -1.71 -6.45
CA LEU A 126 -5.13 -1.09 -5.14
C LEU A 126 -3.98 -0.09 -5.20
N LEU A 127 -2.86 -0.43 -5.85
CA LEU A 127 -1.77 0.52 -6.07
C LEU A 127 -2.25 1.75 -6.84
N GLY A 128 -3.02 1.55 -7.91
CA GLY A 128 -3.61 2.65 -8.67
C GLY A 128 -4.48 3.55 -7.81
N LEU A 129 -5.36 2.98 -6.97
CA LEU A 129 -6.21 3.73 -6.05
C LEU A 129 -5.40 4.53 -5.02
N ILE A 130 -4.38 3.93 -4.41
CA ILE A 130 -3.49 4.60 -3.45
C ILE A 130 -2.80 5.80 -4.11
N ILE A 131 -2.24 5.60 -5.30
CA ILE A 131 -1.53 6.66 -6.04
C ILE A 131 -2.49 7.80 -6.39
N VAL A 132 -3.66 7.49 -6.95
CA VAL A 132 -4.65 8.51 -7.34
C VAL A 132 -5.12 9.31 -6.13
N GLU A 133 -5.43 8.65 -5.01
CA GLU A 133 -5.88 9.29 -3.77
C GLU A 133 -4.82 10.29 -3.25
N ILE A 134 -3.57 9.84 -3.15
CA ILE A 134 -2.47 10.69 -2.66
C ILE A 134 -2.26 11.88 -3.59
N PHE A 135 -2.16 11.66 -4.90
CA PHE A 135 -1.86 12.74 -5.86
C PHE A 135 -3.03 13.71 -6.02
N ALA A 136 -4.29 13.25 -5.97
CA ALA A 136 -5.45 14.13 -5.96
C ALA A 136 -5.42 15.08 -4.75
N THR A 137 -5.12 14.53 -3.57
CA THR A 137 -5.02 15.32 -2.34
C THR A 137 -3.83 16.30 -2.37
N ILE A 138 -2.66 15.87 -2.85
CA ILE A 138 -1.49 16.74 -3.04
C ILE A 138 -1.83 17.87 -4.01
N THR A 139 -2.50 17.58 -5.12
CA THR A 139 -2.89 18.60 -6.11
C THR A 139 -3.82 19.64 -5.51
N ALA A 140 -4.81 19.21 -4.72
CA ALA A 140 -5.69 20.13 -3.99
C ALA A 140 -4.91 20.99 -2.99
N ALA A 141 -3.98 20.41 -2.24
CA ALA A 141 -3.13 21.14 -1.30
C ALA A 141 -2.24 22.16 -2.01
N VAL A 142 -1.62 21.79 -3.13
CA VAL A 142 -0.79 22.71 -3.93
C VAL A 142 -1.59 23.88 -4.49
N ALA A 143 -2.82 23.65 -4.92
CA ALA A 143 -3.70 24.69 -5.45
C ALA A 143 -4.04 25.78 -4.40
N ILE A 144 -4.13 25.41 -3.12
CA ILE A 144 -4.49 26.33 -2.01
C ILE A 144 -3.25 26.90 -1.34
N LEU A 145 -2.28 26.06 -0.98
CA LEU A 145 -1.12 26.43 -0.15
C LEU A 145 0.09 26.88 -0.98
N GLY A 146 0.14 26.48 -2.24
CA GLY A 146 1.28 26.67 -3.12
C GLY A 146 2.30 25.54 -3.04
N LEU A 147 3.03 25.33 -4.14
CA LEU A 147 3.97 24.22 -4.26
C LEU A 147 5.20 24.37 -3.35
N ALA A 148 5.76 25.59 -3.26
CA ALA A 148 7.06 25.80 -2.64
C ALA A 148 7.12 25.29 -1.18
N GLY A 149 6.04 25.50 -0.39
CA GLY A 149 5.97 25.02 0.99
C GLY A 149 5.79 23.51 1.14
N LEU A 150 5.27 22.85 0.11
CA LEU A 150 4.94 21.43 0.15
C LEU A 150 6.00 20.51 -0.47
N LEU A 151 6.94 21.05 -1.28
CA LEU A 151 7.96 20.25 -1.96
C LEU A 151 8.79 19.38 -1.03
N ILE A 152 9.12 19.87 0.15
CA ILE A 152 9.90 19.13 1.16
C ILE A 152 9.19 17.85 1.61
N PHE A 153 7.86 17.82 1.57
CA PHE A 153 7.02 16.69 1.97
C PHE A 153 6.64 15.81 0.77
N ILE A 154 6.47 16.39 -0.42
CA ILE A 154 6.07 15.66 -1.64
C ILE A 154 7.18 14.73 -2.11
N ASN A 155 8.44 15.16 -2.08
CA ASN A 155 9.57 14.36 -2.52
C ASN A 155 9.71 13.03 -1.77
N PRO A 156 9.66 12.97 -0.42
CA PRO A 156 9.67 11.72 0.32
C PRO A 156 8.48 10.80 -0.02
N VAL A 157 7.27 11.34 -0.18
CA VAL A 157 6.08 10.57 -0.58
C VAL A 157 6.30 9.90 -1.93
N THR A 158 6.79 10.65 -2.92
CA THR A 158 7.05 10.11 -4.27
C THR A 158 8.11 9.00 -4.24
N GLY A 159 9.18 9.19 -3.46
CA GLY A 159 10.21 8.18 -3.26
C GLY A 159 9.66 6.90 -2.62
N ALA A 160 8.81 7.04 -1.60
CA ALA A 160 8.17 5.92 -0.92
C ALA A 160 7.22 5.15 -1.86
N ILE A 161 6.42 5.84 -2.68
CA ILE A 161 5.55 5.22 -3.69
C ILE A 161 6.40 4.42 -4.70
N SER A 162 7.50 4.97 -5.17
CA SER A 162 8.40 4.29 -6.10
C SER A 162 8.99 3.02 -5.49
N ALA A 163 9.41 3.08 -4.22
CA ALA A 163 9.93 1.93 -3.48
C ALA A 163 8.85 0.85 -3.29
N LEU A 164 7.60 1.24 -3.00
CA LEU A 164 6.46 0.32 -2.89
C LEU A 164 6.21 -0.43 -4.20
N ILE A 165 6.19 0.29 -5.33
CA ILE A 165 6.01 -0.31 -6.66
C ILE A 165 7.11 -1.34 -6.94
N LEU A 166 8.37 -1.00 -6.64
CA LEU A 166 9.50 -1.91 -6.83
C LEU A 166 9.41 -3.15 -5.93
N ALA A 167 9.00 -2.99 -4.67
CA ALA A 167 8.81 -4.12 -3.74
C ALA A 167 7.72 -5.07 -4.24
N VAL A 168 6.59 -4.53 -4.70
CA VAL A 168 5.50 -5.33 -5.26
C VAL A 168 5.94 -6.04 -6.53
N GLN A 169 6.68 -5.38 -7.43
CA GLN A 169 7.23 -6.00 -8.62
C GLN A 169 8.16 -7.17 -8.29
N LEU A 170 9.04 -6.98 -7.31
CA LEU A 170 10.02 -7.98 -6.92
C LEU A 170 9.37 -9.24 -6.34
N VAL A 171 8.34 -9.06 -5.49
CA VAL A 171 7.65 -10.17 -4.82
C VAL A 171 6.73 -10.94 -5.75
N LEU A 172 6.05 -10.24 -6.67
CA LEU A 172 5.06 -10.84 -7.57
C LEU A 172 5.66 -11.23 -8.93
N ASP A 173 6.91 -10.89 -9.21
CA ASP A 173 7.58 -11.09 -10.51
C ASP A 173 6.75 -10.55 -11.68
N VAL A 174 6.08 -9.41 -11.45
CA VAL A 174 5.15 -8.81 -12.39
C VAL A 174 5.56 -7.39 -12.73
N VAL A 175 5.58 -7.09 -14.02
CA VAL A 175 5.80 -5.73 -14.50
C VAL A 175 4.49 -4.94 -14.43
N LEU A 176 4.39 -4.03 -13.47
CA LEU A 176 3.23 -3.14 -13.29
C LEU A 176 3.29 -1.96 -14.26
N VAL A 177 3.39 -2.23 -15.55
CA VAL A 177 3.57 -1.20 -16.60
C VAL A 177 2.47 -0.13 -16.55
N GLY A 178 1.22 -0.55 -16.31
CA GLY A 178 0.10 0.38 -16.21
C GLY A 178 0.20 1.32 -15.02
N VAL A 179 0.67 0.84 -13.87
CA VAL A 179 0.83 1.64 -12.64
C VAL A 179 1.98 2.63 -12.80
N ILE A 180 3.08 2.22 -13.42
CA ILE A 180 4.22 3.11 -13.73
C ILE A 180 3.79 4.20 -14.71
N ALA A 181 3.02 3.87 -15.74
CA ALA A 181 2.50 4.83 -16.71
C ALA A 181 1.57 5.86 -16.02
N LEU A 182 0.70 5.40 -15.12
CA LEU A 182 -0.17 6.26 -14.32
C LEU A 182 0.65 7.21 -13.43
N LEU A 183 1.64 6.70 -12.69
CA LEU A 183 2.51 7.51 -11.85
C LEU A 183 3.24 8.58 -12.68
N ASN A 184 3.81 8.22 -13.82
CA ASN A 184 4.49 9.15 -14.68
C ASN A 184 3.52 10.23 -15.23
N SER A 185 2.29 9.87 -15.60
CA SER A 185 1.30 10.83 -16.08
C SER A 185 0.87 11.81 -15.00
N LEU A 186 0.70 11.34 -13.76
CA LEU A 186 0.35 12.18 -12.62
C LEU A 186 1.51 13.11 -12.23
N LEU A 187 2.74 12.62 -12.23
CA LEU A 187 3.93 13.46 -12.00
C LEU A 187 4.10 14.52 -13.07
N THR A 188 3.86 14.17 -14.35
CA THR A 188 3.90 15.12 -15.48
C THR A 188 2.80 16.16 -15.33
N ALA A 189 1.58 15.76 -14.98
CA ALA A 189 0.47 16.69 -14.78
C ALA A 189 0.77 17.66 -13.60
N LEU A 190 1.36 17.16 -12.51
CA LEU A 190 1.79 17.99 -11.39
C LEU A 190 2.89 18.98 -11.81
N ALA A 191 3.89 18.52 -12.56
CA ALA A 191 4.97 19.37 -13.08
C ALA A 191 4.47 20.44 -14.05
N LEU A 192 3.53 20.11 -14.94
CA LEU A 192 2.93 21.04 -15.89
C LEU A 192 2.01 22.05 -15.19
N GLY A 193 1.24 21.61 -14.20
CA GLY A 193 0.41 22.51 -13.38
C GLY A 193 1.22 23.56 -12.63
N VAL A 194 2.48 23.25 -12.32
CA VAL A 194 3.43 24.15 -11.67
C VAL A 194 4.09 25.11 -12.65
N SER A 195 4.40 24.65 -13.87
CA SER A 195 5.06 25.47 -14.90
C SER A 195 4.10 26.39 -15.65
N GLY A 196 2.79 26.21 -15.49
CA GLY A 196 1.75 27.07 -16.06
C GLY A 196 1.30 28.23 -15.16
N LEU A 197 1.92 28.40 -14.00
CA LEU A 197 1.79 29.53 -13.09
C LEU A 197 3.06 30.35 -13.13
#